data_d9abff68ddd67d284543dd3dc607a3d6
#
_entry.id   d9abff68ddd67d284543dd3dc607a3d6
#
_cell.length_a   1.000
_cell.length_b   1.000
_cell.length_c   1.000
_cell.angle_alpha   90.00
_cell.angle_beta   90.00
_cell.angle_gamma   90.00
#
_symmetry.space_group_name_H-M   'P 1'
#
loop_
_entity.id
_entity.type
_entity.pdbx_description
1 polymer ?
#
loop_
_entity_poly.entity_id
_entity_poly.type
_entity_poly.pdbx_seq_one_letter_code
_entity_poly.pdbx_strand_id
1 'polypeptide(L)'
;MQQMDKEIAYMTYVRHRIKDDVLLMQKAAQMIDVYEKDCVEQIYVLYKEGGKLLQEAGRLKKIEEFLYQSPEVQHIYLIPQKELEQGRFTICNGWSVKDMHMEKYSMTENEYTVRYRQKPSIMGIVKIPATLEELSGYEEETLKQLMIGRHLQYMKEHHMCINGDIIGVIVSKAVENGKPVMYLLMSVPIVSDVEQNIV
;
A
#
# COMPACT_ATOMS: atom_id res chain seq x y z
N MET A 1 13.50 20.52 -30.41
CA MET A 1 12.13 20.80 -29.94
C MET A 1 11.56 19.58 -29.21
N GLN A 2 11.36 18.42 -29.83
CA GLN A 2 10.77 17.21 -29.19
C GLN A 2 11.49 16.72 -27.92
N GLN A 3 12.81 16.84 -27.81
CA GLN A 3 13.58 16.43 -26.62
C GLN A 3 13.26 17.36 -25.44
N MET A 4 13.25 18.67 -25.69
CA MET A 4 13.00 19.69 -24.68
C MET A 4 11.54 19.60 -24.15
N ASP A 5 10.57 19.30 -25.04
CA ASP A 5 9.18 19.11 -24.64
C ASP A 5 9.00 17.88 -23.72
N LYS A 6 9.74 16.80 -23.99
CA LYS A 6 9.77 15.61 -23.11
C LYS A 6 10.38 15.90 -21.76
N GLU A 7 11.45 16.67 -21.69
CA GLU A 7 12.11 17.07 -20.45
C GLU A 7 11.20 17.98 -19.60
N ILE A 8 10.52 18.95 -20.24
CA ILE A 8 9.55 19.82 -19.58
C ILE A 8 8.39 18.98 -19.01
N ALA A 9 7.84 18.06 -19.79
CA ALA A 9 6.75 17.18 -19.34
C ALA A 9 7.18 16.32 -18.15
N TYR A 10 8.38 15.75 -18.20
CA TYR A 10 8.94 14.97 -17.09
C TYR A 10 9.16 15.82 -15.82
N MET A 11 9.77 17.00 -15.95
CA MET A 11 10.00 17.89 -14.81
C MET A 11 8.68 18.40 -14.20
N THR A 12 7.68 18.65 -15.03
CA THR A 12 6.33 19.02 -14.57
C THR A 12 5.68 17.89 -13.79
N TYR A 13 5.78 16.66 -14.27
CA TYR A 13 5.31 15.47 -13.58
C TYR A 13 6.02 15.29 -12.22
N VAL A 14 7.36 15.35 -12.18
CA VAL A 14 8.15 15.22 -10.95
C VAL A 14 7.74 16.30 -9.93
N ARG A 15 7.56 17.54 -10.38
CA ARG A 15 7.08 18.63 -9.52
C ARG A 15 5.72 18.35 -8.89
N HIS A 16 4.75 17.87 -9.66
CA HIS A 16 3.42 17.52 -9.13
C HIS A 16 3.53 16.38 -8.11
N ARG A 17 4.30 15.35 -8.41
CA ARG A 17 4.52 14.23 -7.50
C ARG A 17 5.13 14.69 -6.18
N ILE A 18 6.20 15.49 -6.20
CA ILE A 18 6.82 16.02 -4.98
C ILE A 18 5.80 16.82 -4.16
N LYS A 19 4.96 17.62 -4.80
CA LYS A 19 3.89 18.36 -4.13
C LYS A 19 2.89 17.43 -3.44
N ASP A 20 2.46 16.37 -4.10
CA ASP A 20 1.52 15.40 -3.55
C ASP A 20 2.15 14.61 -2.39
N ASP A 21 3.41 14.21 -2.52
CA ASP A 21 4.17 13.54 -1.47
C ASP A 21 4.34 14.44 -0.22
N VAL A 22 4.64 15.73 -0.41
CA VAL A 22 4.74 16.71 0.69
C VAL A 22 3.39 16.88 1.39
N LEU A 23 2.30 17.00 0.65
CA LEU A 23 0.95 17.08 1.22
C LEU A 23 0.60 15.81 2.02
N LEU A 24 0.97 14.65 1.51
CA LEU A 24 0.75 13.38 2.18
C LEU A 24 1.58 13.27 3.47
N MET A 25 2.85 13.73 3.44
CA MET A 25 3.70 13.81 4.64
C MET A 25 3.14 14.78 5.68
N GLN A 26 2.61 15.92 5.26
CA GLN A 26 1.95 16.87 6.17
C GLN A 26 0.71 16.26 6.83
N LYS A 27 -0.09 15.52 6.06
CA LYS A 27 -1.23 14.75 6.58
C LYS A 27 -0.77 13.67 7.57
N ALA A 28 0.32 12.94 7.25
CA ALA A 28 0.89 11.95 8.15
C ALA A 28 1.31 12.56 9.49
N ALA A 29 1.98 13.70 9.45
CA ALA A 29 2.42 14.42 10.65
C ALA A 29 1.24 14.87 11.54
N GLN A 30 0.07 15.13 10.95
CA GLN A 30 -1.15 15.52 11.66
C GLN A 30 -1.98 14.32 12.12
N MET A 31 -1.62 13.08 11.74
CA MET A 31 -2.35 11.85 12.06
C MET A 31 -3.86 11.98 11.75
N ILE A 32 -4.16 12.40 10.52
CA ILE A 32 -5.55 12.62 10.07
C ILE A 32 -6.39 11.34 10.25
N ASP A 33 -7.65 11.53 10.65
CA ASP A 33 -8.63 10.45 10.81
C ASP A 33 -8.84 9.66 9.50
N VAL A 34 -9.41 8.47 9.66
CA VAL A 34 -9.80 7.66 8.51
C VAL A 34 -10.89 8.33 7.69
N TYR A 35 -10.85 8.18 6.38
CA TYR A 35 -11.80 8.78 5.44
C TYR A 35 -12.08 7.84 4.28
N GLU A 36 -13.25 7.98 3.69
CA GLU A 36 -13.65 7.20 2.51
C GLU A 36 -13.06 7.80 1.23
N LYS A 37 -12.44 6.96 0.43
CA LYS A 37 -11.93 7.30 -0.89
C LYS A 37 -11.63 6.01 -1.66
N ASP A 38 -11.93 6.00 -2.96
CA ASP A 38 -11.52 4.88 -3.82
C ASP A 38 -10.01 4.68 -3.78
N CYS A 39 -9.58 3.42 -3.64
CA CYS A 39 -8.18 3.06 -3.79
C CYS A 39 -7.72 3.26 -5.25
N VAL A 40 -6.42 3.40 -5.43
CA VAL A 40 -5.81 3.56 -6.75
C VAL A 40 -5.59 2.19 -7.38
N GLU A 41 -5.97 2.02 -8.65
CA GLU A 41 -5.62 0.83 -9.42
C GLU A 41 -4.10 0.73 -9.60
N GLN A 42 -3.55 -0.44 -9.29
CA GLN A 42 -2.12 -0.69 -9.35
C GLN A 42 -1.83 -2.17 -9.63
N ILE A 43 -0.62 -2.44 -10.07
CA ILE A 43 -0.11 -3.80 -10.21
C ILE A 43 1.01 -3.98 -9.20
N TYR A 44 1.06 -5.13 -8.56
CA TYR A 44 2.11 -5.43 -7.59
C TYR A 44 2.72 -6.81 -7.81
N VAL A 45 3.93 -6.98 -7.29
CA VAL A 45 4.65 -8.24 -7.15
C VAL A 45 5.09 -8.39 -5.70
N LEU A 46 4.80 -9.56 -5.11
CA LEU A 46 5.24 -9.87 -3.73
C LEU A 46 6.63 -10.50 -3.76
N TYR A 47 7.47 -10.13 -2.80
CA TYR A 47 8.77 -10.76 -2.56
C TYR A 47 8.85 -11.48 -1.22
N LYS A 48 7.88 -11.24 -0.31
CA LYS A 48 7.83 -11.85 1.02
C LYS A 48 6.39 -12.08 1.44
N GLU A 49 6.11 -13.24 2.02
CA GLU A 49 4.81 -13.64 2.54
C GLU A 49 4.97 -14.30 3.91
N GLY A 50 4.28 -13.81 4.93
CA GLY A 50 4.33 -14.37 6.28
C GLY A 50 5.74 -14.58 6.84
N GLY A 51 6.66 -13.67 6.54
CA GLY A 51 8.06 -13.76 6.96
C GLY A 51 8.97 -14.55 6.01
N LYS A 52 8.45 -15.33 5.06
CA LYS A 52 9.23 -16.12 4.09
C LYS A 52 9.51 -15.34 2.82
N LEU A 53 10.76 -15.38 2.35
CA LEU A 53 11.14 -14.81 1.05
C LEU A 53 10.66 -15.71 -0.09
N LEU A 54 10.11 -15.10 -1.14
CA LEU A 54 9.69 -15.74 -2.36
C LEU A 54 10.84 -15.64 -3.38
N GLN A 55 11.50 -16.75 -3.69
CA GLN A 55 12.79 -16.75 -4.39
C GLN A 55 12.75 -17.37 -5.80
N GLU A 56 11.56 -17.51 -6.39
CA GLU A 56 11.42 -18.01 -7.76
C GLU A 56 12.15 -17.07 -8.75
N ALA A 57 12.99 -17.63 -9.61
CA ALA A 57 13.83 -16.84 -10.53
C ALA A 57 13.03 -15.87 -11.41
N GLY A 58 11.86 -16.30 -11.91
CA GLY A 58 10.96 -15.45 -12.69
C GLY A 58 10.38 -14.28 -11.86
N ARG A 59 10.07 -14.51 -10.58
CA ARG A 59 9.63 -13.48 -9.63
C ARG A 59 10.72 -12.46 -9.37
N LEU A 60 11.94 -12.92 -9.10
CA LEU A 60 13.09 -12.03 -8.87
C LEU A 60 13.35 -11.12 -10.07
N LYS A 61 13.29 -11.66 -11.29
CA LYS A 61 13.38 -10.86 -12.50
C LYS A 61 12.27 -9.82 -12.61
N LYS A 62 11.03 -10.18 -12.25
CA LYS A 62 9.90 -9.25 -12.26
C LYS A 62 10.05 -8.15 -11.19
N ILE A 63 10.55 -8.49 -10.01
CA ILE A 63 10.88 -7.51 -8.96
C ILE A 63 11.94 -6.51 -9.48
N GLU A 64 12.97 -6.99 -10.15
CA GLU A 64 14.00 -6.15 -10.77
C GLU A 64 13.39 -5.17 -11.78
N GLU A 65 12.48 -5.63 -12.65
CA GLU A 65 11.75 -4.76 -13.59
C GLU A 65 11.00 -3.63 -12.85
N PHE A 66 10.34 -3.95 -11.72
CA PHE A 66 9.66 -2.95 -10.91
C PHE A 66 10.64 -1.93 -10.33
N LEU A 67 11.75 -2.38 -9.76
CA LEU A 67 12.76 -1.51 -9.13
C LEU A 67 13.39 -0.53 -10.11
N TYR A 68 13.54 -0.90 -11.39
CA TYR A 68 13.99 0.01 -12.44
C TYR A 68 13.02 1.14 -12.76
N GLN A 69 11.75 1.06 -12.29
CA GLN A 69 10.75 2.11 -12.51
C GLN A 69 10.75 3.17 -11.39
N SER A 70 11.80 3.23 -10.59
CA SER A 70 11.94 4.33 -9.62
C SER A 70 11.92 5.69 -10.36
N PRO A 71 11.21 6.69 -9.85
CA PRO A 71 10.57 6.80 -8.53
C PRO A 71 9.08 6.38 -8.48
N GLU A 72 8.49 5.83 -9.55
CA GLU A 72 7.07 5.48 -9.60
C GLU A 72 6.73 4.17 -8.88
N VAL A 73 7.73 3.33 -8.62
CA VAL A 73 7.57 2.12 -7.81
C VAL A 73 7.43 2.48 -6.33
N GLN A 74 6.51 1.81 -5.66
CA GLN A 74 6.26 1.99 -4.23
C GLN A 74 6.41 0.65 -3.51
N HIS A 75 7.07 0.66 -2.36
CA HIS A 75 7.06 -0.49 -1.47
C HIS A 75 5.70 -0.60 -0.78
N ILE A 76 5.12 -1.80 -0.80
CA ILE A 76 3.82 -2.07 -0.20
C ILE A 76 3.89 -3.12 0.91
N TYR A 77 2.96 -2.97 1.85
CA TYR A 77 2.53 -3.97 2.81
C TYR A 77 1.15 -4.45 2.39
N LEU A 78 0.98 -5.74 2.18
CA LEU A 78 -0.30 -6.33 1.82
C LEU A 78 -0.77 -7.24 2.96
N ILE A 79 -2.05 -7.11 3.32
CA ILE A 79 -2.72 -8.00 4.26
C ILE A 79 -3.83 -8.70 3.48
N PRO A 80 -3.69 -10.01 3.19
CA PRO A 80 -4.67 -10.74 2.41
C PRO A 80 -6.02 -10.85 3.15
N GLN A 81 -7.12 -10.53 2.48
CA GLN A 81 -8.47 -10.69 3.02
C GLN A 81 -8.71 -12.12 3.50
N LYS A 82 -8.32 -13.10 2.70
CA LYS A 82 -8.46 -14.52 3.02
C LYS A 82 -7.84 -14.92 4.36
N GLU A 83 -6.70 -14.33 4.72
CA GLU A 83 -6.06 -14.59 6.00
C GLU A 83 -6.87 -13.99 7.15
N LEU A 84 -7.38 -12.75 6.98
CA LEU A 84 -8.24 -12.09 7.97
C LEU A 84 -9.53 -12.88 8.23
N GLU A 85 -10.17 -13.41 7.18
CA GLU A 85 -11.37 -14.26 7.29
C GLU A 85 -11.11 -15.55 8.06
N GLN A 86 -9.87 -16.04 8.04
CA GLN A 86 -9.44 -17.22 8.81
C GLN A 86 -8.93 -16.87 10.22
N GLY A 87 -9.07 -15.60 10.62
CA GLY A 87 -8.61 -15.11 11.91
C GLY A 87 -7.10 -14.96 12.04
N ARG A 88 -6.36 -14.93 10.93
CA ARG A 88 -4.90 -14.71 10.90
C ARG A 88 -4.56 -13.31 10.38
N PHE A 89 -3.47 -12.73 10.87
CA PHE A 89 -2.98 -11.44 10.42
C PHE A 89 -1.60 -11.59 9.77
N THR A 90 -1.59 -11.95 8.49
CA THR A 90 -0.37 -12.17 7.72
C THR A 90 0.00 -10.91 6.96
N ILE A 91 1.26 -10.46 7.08
CA ILE A 91 1.79 -9.35 6.32
C ILE A 91 2.65 -9.89 5.19
N CYS A 92 2.32 -9.48 3.96
CA CYS A 92 3.12 -9.70 2.77
C CYS A 92 3.82 -8.38 2.40
N ASN A 93 4.99 -8.48 1.79
CA ASN A 93 5.73 -7.31 1.31
C ASN A 93 5.95 -7.42 -0.21
N GLY A 94 5.83 -6.31 -0.88
CA GLY A 94 5.95 -6.27 -2.33
C GLY A 94 6.32 -4.90 -2.87
N TRP A 95 6.35 -4.82 -4.18
CA TRP A 95 6.52 -3.60 -4.93
C TRP A 95 5.31 -3.38 -5.81
N SER A 96 4.83 -2.15 -5.91
CA SER A 96 3.70 -1.80 -6.76
C SER A 96 4.02 -0.63 -7.67
N VAL A 97 3.31 -0.59 -8.79
CA VAL A 97 3.28 0.53 -9.74
C VAL A 97 1.81 0.82 -10.06
N LYS A 98 1.43 2.10 -10.03
CA LYS A 98 0.07 2.50 -10.41
C LYS A 98 -0.18 2.14 -11.88
N ASP A 99 -1.39 1.67 -12.19
CA ASP A 99 -1.77 1.23 -13.53
C ASP A 99 -1.46 2.28 -14.61
N MET A 100 -1.70 3.55 -14.33
CA MET A 100 -1.41 4.66 -15.23
C MET A 100 0.07 4.78 -15.67
N HIS A 101 0.99 4.11 -14.99
CA HIS A 101 2.42 4.10 -15.33
C HIS A 101 2.84 2.86 -16.13
N MET A 102 1.99 1.84 -16.21
CA MET A 102 2.31 0.57 -16.88
C MET A 102 2.65 0.77 -18.35
N GLU A 103 1.77 1.48 -19.07
CA GLU A 103 1.96 1.78 -20.49
C GLU A 103 3.24 2.60 -20.73
N LYS A 104 3.45 3.64 -19.89
CA LYS A 104 4.64 4.52 -19.99
C LYS A 104 5.96 3.75 -19.95
N TYR A 105 6.02 2.70 -19.15
CA TYR A 105 7.23 1.90 -18.94
C TYR A 105 7.20 0.55 -19.68
N SER A 106 6.19 0.32 -20.53
CA SER A 106 6.01 -0.94 -21.25
C SER A 106 6.04 -2.18 -20.33
N MET A 107 5.55 -2.02 -19.11
CA MET A 107 5.47 -3.12 -18.15
C MET A 107 4.34 -4.06 -18.54
N THR A 108 4.60 -5.36 -18.41
CA THR A 108 3.61 -6.42 -18.69
C THR A 108 3.28 -7.19 -17.41
N GLU A 109 2.06 -7.69 -17.32
CA GLU A 109 1.68 -8.65 -16.28
C GLU A 109 2.26 -10.03 -16.59
N ASN A 110 2.48 -10.83 -15.56
CA ASN A 110 2.83 -12.24 -15.68
C ASN A 110 2.28 -13.02 -14.47
N GLU A 111 2.61 -14.30 -14.35
CA GLU A 111 2.16 -15.17 -13.28
C GLU A 111 2.56 -14.75 -11.84
N TYR A 112 3.51 -13.82 -11.70
CA TYR A 112 3.97 -13.30 -10.40
C TYR A 112 3.37 -11.93 -10.05
N THR A 113 2.62 -11.33 -10.97
CA THR A 113 1.98 -10.02 -10.75
C THR A 113 0.51 -10.17 -10.45
N VAL A 114 0.00 -9.28 -9.63
CA VAL A 114 -1.42 -9.20 -9.31
C VAL A 114 -1.92 -7.79 -9.58
N ARG A 115 -3.03 -7.69 -10.31
CA ARG A 115 -3.73 -6.43 -10.53
C ARG A 115 -4.67 -6.14 -9.36
N TYR A 116 -4.40 -5.05 -8.67
CA TYR A 116 -5.25 -4.51 -7.62
C TYR A 116 -6.18 -3.47 -8.21
N ARG A 117 -7.44 -3.83 -8.36
CA ARG A 117 -8.45 -2.96 -9.00
C ARG A 117 -8.92 -1.86 -8.07
N GLN A 118 -9.32 -0.74 -8.64
CA GLN A 118 -9.98 0.34 -7.91
C GLN A 118 -11.26 -0.16 -7.23
N LYS A 119 -11.43 0.20 -5.96
CA LYS A 119 -12.60 -0.14 -5.14
C LYS A 119 -12.86 0.98 -4.13
N PRO A 120 -14.12 1.17 -3.69
CA PRO A 120 -14.43 1.96 -2.50
C PRO A 120 -13.57 1.48 -1.33
N SER A 121 -12.94 2.39 -0.64
CA SER A 121 -11.99 2.05 0.43
C SER A 121 -12.03 3.07 1.56
N ILE A 122 -11.63 2.63 2.75
CA ILE A 122 -11.31 3.51 3.86
C ILE A 122 -9.81 3.73 3.86
N MET A 123 -9.41 4.99 3.79
CA MET A 123 -8.01 5.41 3.79
C MET A 123 -7.66 5.99 5.16
N GLY A 124 -6.47 5.70 5.65
CA GLY A 124 -5.98 6.28 6.90
C GLY A 124 -4.47 6.15 7.02
N ILE A 125 -3.83 7.09 7.73
CA ILE A 125 -2.40 7.03 7.99
C ILE A 125 -2.18 6.40 9.35
N VAL A 126 -1.30 5.40 9.39
CA VAL A 126 -0.88 4.73 10.61
C VAL A 126 0.62 4.88 10.82
N LYS A 127 1.02 4.93 12.08
CA LYS A 127 2.42 4.96 12.47
C LYS A 127 2.81 3.61 13.05
N ILE A 128 3.86 3.03 12.52
CA ILE A 128 4.43 1.77 13.00
C ILE A 128 5.94 1.91 13.21
N PRO A 129 6.58 1.05 14.00
CA PRO A 129 8.04 0.96 14.07
C PRO A 129 8.63 0.69 12.68
N ALA A 130 9.78 1.31 12.38
CA ALA A 130 10.41 1.17 11.06
C ALA A 130 11.40 0.00 10.97
N THR A 131 11.67 -0.70 12.06
CA THR A 131 12.59 -1.84 12.09
C THR A 131 11.82 -3.16 12.07
N LEU A 132 12.36 -4.14 11.33
CA LEU A 132 11.80 -5.50 11.29
C LEU A 132 11.89 -6.20 12.64
N GLU A 133 12.92 -5.92 13.43
CA GLU A 133 13.11 -6.47 14.79
C GLU A 133 11.96 -6.03 15.71
N GLU A 134 11.64 -4.74 15.70
CA GLU A 134 10.53 -4.24 16.51
C GLU A 134 9.19 -4.80 16.03
N LEU A 135 8.95 -4.87 14.72
CA LEU A 135 7.72 -5.44 14.16
C LEU A 135 7.56 -6.93 14.49
N SER A 136 8.63 -7.71 14.45
CA SER A 136 8.60 -9.14 14.78
C SER A 136 8.41 -9.43 16.26
N GLY A 137 8.62 -8.43 17.11
CA GLY A 137 8.39 -8.53 18.57
C GLY A 137 6.93 -8.30 18.98
N TYR A 138 6.06 -7.84 18.06
CA TYR A 138 4.65 -7.64 18.38
C TYR A 138 3.86 -8.94 18.24
N GLU A 139 2.94 -9.16 19.17
CA GLU A 139 1.88 -10.16 18.99
C GLU A 139 0.98 -9.77 17.80
N GLU A 140 0.46 -10.78 17.11
CA GLU A 140 -0.35 -10.63 15.90
C GLU A 140 -1.51 -9.64 16.08
N GLU A 141 -2.26 -9.75 17.17
CA GLU A 141 -3.40 -8.87 17.47
C GLU A 141 -2.95 -7.42 17.72
N THR A 142 -1.82 -7.22 18.41
CA THR A 142 -1.24 -5.89 18.63
C THR A 142 -0.84 -5.25 17.30
N LEU A 143 -0.21 -6.01 16.41
CA LEU A 143 0.19 -5.52 15.10
C LEU A 143 -1.01 -5.19 14.22
N LYS A 144 -2.05 -6.02 14.25
CA LYS A 144 -3.34 -5.77 13.61
C LYS A 144 -3.98 -4.47 14.10
N GLN A 145 -4.03 -4.25 15.42
CA GLN A 145 -4.56 -3.02 15.99
C GLN A 145 -3.76 -1.79 15.58
N LEU A 146 -2.42 -1.87 15.54
CA LEU A 146 -1.56 -0.78 15.07
C LEU A 146 -1.80 -0.43 13.61
N MET A 147 -1.96 -1.42 12.73
CA MET A 147 -2.05 -1.21 11.29
C MET A 147 -3.46 -0.88 10.80
N ILE A 148 -4.49 -1.53 11.33
CA ILE A 148 -5.86 -1.40 10.82
C ILE A 148 -6.93 -1.17 11.90
N GLY A 149 -6.58 -1.08 13.17
CA GLY A 149 -7.55 -0.97 14.27
C GLY A 149 -8.53 0.19 14.11
N ARG A 150 -8.03 1.38 13.71
CA ARG A 150 -8.88 2.56 13.43
C ARG A 150 -9.83 2.36 12.26
N HIS A 151 -9.38 1.67 11.20
CA HIS A 151 -10.21 1.33 10.05
C HIS A 151 -11.32 0.35 10.45
N LEU A 152 -10.98 -0.69 11.23
CA LEU A 152 -11.96 -1.66 11.73
C LEU A 152 -13.00 -1.01 12.64
N GLN A 153 -12.60 -0.05 13.49
CA GLN A 153 -13.52 0.71 14.31
C GLN A 153 -14.47 1.53 13.45
N TYR A 154 -13.96 2.30 12.49
CA TYR A 154 -14.76 3.08 11.55
C TYR A 154 -15.77 2.21 10.79
N MET A 155 -15.32 1.07 10.27
CA MET A 155 -16.19 0.11 9.56
C MET A 155 -17.32 -0.40 10.44
N LYS A 156 -17.03 -0.72 11.70
CA LYS A 156 -18.04 -1.18 12.67
C LYS A 156 -19.09 -0.10 12.92
N GLU A 157 -18.67 1.16 13.06
CA GLU A 157 -19.57 2.30 13.29
C GLU A 157 -20.46 2.62 12.08
N HIS A 158 -20.00 2.29 10.86
CA HIS A 158 -20.69 2.59 9.60
C HIS A 158 -21.28 1.36 8.90
N HIS A 159 -21.33 0.20 9.57
CA HIS A 159 -21.89 -1.05 9.04
C HIS A 159 -21.26 -1.45 7.69
N MET A 160 -19.92 -1.56 7.66
CA MET A 160 -19.15 -1.90 6.49
C MET A 160 -18.34 -3.19 6.71
N CYS A 161 -18.10 -3.94 5.64
CA CYS A 161 -17.26 -5.14 5.64
C CYS A 161 -16.05 -4.97 4.72
N ILE A 162 -14.97 -5.71 5.00
CA ILE A 162 -13.78 -5.77 4.13
C ILE A 162 -14.17 -6.48 2.82
N ASN A 163 -13.78 -5.87 1.68
CA ASN A 163 -14.06 -6.40 0.35
C ASN A 163 -12.79 -6.48 -0.52
N GLY A 164 -11.73 -7.02 0.01
CA GLY A 164 -10.48 -7.21 -0.72
C GLY A 164 -9.26 -7.14 0.19
N ASP A 165 -8.11 -7.40 -0.41
CA ASP A 165 -6.83 -7.29 0.27
C ASP A 165 -6.56 -5.84 0.69
N ILE A 166 -5.95 -5.67 1.85
CA ILE A 166 -5.59 -4.35 2.38
C ILE A 166 -4.18 -4.02 1.92
N ILE A 167 -3.99 -2.81 1.38
CA ILE A 167 -2.66 -2.33 0.96
C ILE A 167 -2.26 -1.12 1.80
N GLY A 168 -1.03 -1.18 2.33
CA GLY A 168 -0.33 -0.06 2.94
C GLY A 168 0.85 0.38 2.08
N VAL A 169 0.98 1.68 1.80
CA VAL A 169 2.16 2.26 1.13
C VAL A 169 2.94 3.14 2.09
N ILE A 170 4.27 3.11 1.99
CA ILE A 170 5.11 3.97 2.82
C ILE A 170 4.97 5.42 2.35
N VAL A 171 4.56 6.30 3.26
CA VAL A 171 4.46 7.75 3.04
C VAL A 171 5.75 8.44 3.45
N SER A 172 6.24 8.14 4.65
CA SER A 172 7.48 8.70 5.16
C SER A 172 8.10 7.81 6.24
N LYS A 173 9.38 8.08 6.51
CA LYS A 173 10.11 7.54 7.66
C LYS A 173 10.67 8.70 8.47
N ALA A 174 10.65 8.60 9.78
CA ALA A 174 11.13 9.62 10.70
C ALA A 174 11.86 8.97 11.89
N VAL A 175 12.56 9.78 12.65
CA VAL A 175 13.09 9.40 13.96
C VAL A 175 12.36 10.21 15.01
N GLU A 176 11.61 9.55 15.87
CA GLU A 176 10.87 10.18 16.96
C GLU A 176 11.32 9.62 18.29
N ASN A 177 11.70 10.50 19.21
CA ASN A 177 12.23 10.13 20.52
C ASN A 177 13.40 9.12 20.43
N GLY A 178 14.26 9.26 19.41
CA GLY A 178 15.39 8.38 19.16
C GLY A 178 15.06 7.02 18.54
N LYS A 179 13.78 6.77 18.20
CA LYS A 179 13.32 5.53 17.57
C LYS A 179 12.92 5.77 16.12
N PRO A 180 13.31 4.88 15.19
CA PRO A 180 12.85 4.96 13.81
C PRO A 180 11.39 4.55 13.71
N VAL A 181 10.57 5.40 13.09
CA VAL A 181 9.15 5.17 12.83
C VAL A 181 8.85 5.28 11.35
N MET A 182 7.79 4.64 10.92
CA MET A 182 7.30 4.65 9.54
C MET A 182 5.82 4.98 9.52
N TYR A 183 5.45 5.86 8.61
CA TYR A 183 4.07 6.23 8.34
C TYR A 183 3.60 5.51 7.08
N LEU A 184 2.50 4.76 7.21
CA LEU A 184 1.85 4.05 6.12
C LEU A 184 0.49 4.68 5.83
N LEU A 185 0.21 4.92 4.56
CA LEU A 185 -1.16 5.14 4.10
C LEU A 185 -1.78 3.77 3.85
N MET A 186 -2.71 3.38 4.73
CA MET A 186 -3.47 2.13 4.59
C MET A 186 -4.72 2.37 3.76
N SER A 187 -5.01 1.45 2.88
CA SER A 187 -6.23 1.39 2.07
C SER A 187 -6.95 0.08 2.36
N VAL A 188 -8.12 0.16 2.95
CA VAL A 188 -8.98 -0.98 3.32
C VAL A 188 -10.20 -0.98 2.40
N PRO A 189 -10.27 -1.87 1.39
CA PRO A 189 -11.44 -1.99 0.52
C PRO A 189 -12.68 -2.38 1.31
N ILE A 190 -13.81 -1.76 0.98
CA ILE A 190 -15.05 -1.93 1.73
C ILE A 190 -16.24 -2.23 0.82
N VAL A 191 -17.26 -2.81 1.44
CA VAL A 191 -18.62 -2.95 0.91
C VAL A 191 -19.60 -2.69 2.06
N SER A 192 -20.78 -2.18 1.74
CA SER A 192 -21.85 -2.04 2.73
C SER A 192 -22.39 -3.40 3.16
N ASP A 193 -22.70 -3.60 4.44
CA ASP A 193 -23.31 -4.83 4.98
C ASP A 193 -24.60 -5.20 4.24
N VAL A 194 -25.33 -4.20 3.72
CA VAL A 194 -26.58 -4.41 2.97
C VAL A 194 -26.32 -5.05 1.61
N GLU A 195 -25.21 -4.73 0.95
CA GLU A 195 -24.86 -5.29 -0.37
C GLU A 195 -24.29 -6.70 -0.29
N GLN A 196 -23.68 -7.08 0.84
CA GLN A 196 -23.13 -8.43 1.05
C GLN A 196 -24.22 -9.51 1.15
N ASN A 197 -25.43 -9.15 1.57
CA ASN A 197 -26.56 -10.08 1.76
C ASN A 197 -27.41 -10.30 0.49
N ILE A 198 -27.02 -9.75 -0.67
CA ILE A 198 -27.77 -9.82 -1.93
C ILE A 198 -27.11 -10.77 -2.96
N VAL A 199 -25.97 -11.40 -2.63
CA VAL A 199 -25.23 -12.31 -3.54
C VAL A 199 -25.46 -13.79 -3.17
#